data_b2e50df0b8dd838b054b37bf491bc696
#
_entry.id   b2e50df0b8dd838b054b37bf491bc696
#
_cell.length_a   1.000
_cell.length_b   1.000
_cell.length_c   1.000
_cell.angle_alpha   90.00
_cell.angle_beta   90.00
_cell.angle_gamma   90.00
#
_symmetry.space_group_name_H-M   'P 1'
#
loop_
_entity.id
_entity.type
_entity.pdbx_description
1 polymer ?
#
loop_
_entity_poly.entity_id
_entity_poly.type
_entity_poly.pdbx_seq_one_letter_code
_entity_poly.pdbx_strand_id
1 'polypeptide(L)'
;GRRVAWVGSSAHIFSGTISHNLYYGLMNSPQNLDPNTEDKAEQRRLREALASGNSTDSAKAPWLDLAAGNLSDERALLEKAIKVLAVVQLDEDGYRFGLGMHTTLSDQDDIRTRFLKAREQILAKGLEFVAFDPDIYNANITVAENILFGNPDDPAFDPGRLPSNPLVTQLLRDAGLF
;
A
#
# COMPACT_ATOMS: atom_id res chain seq x y z
N GLY A 1 11.63 -31.87 -6.85
CA GLY A 1 10.34 -32.17 -6.47
C GLY A 1 9.40 -31.06 -6.01
N ARG A 2 9.36 -29.87 -6.63
CA ARG A 2 8.48 -28.75 -6.21
C ARG A 2 7.14 -28.73 -6.99
N ARG A 3 6.49 -29.86 -7.16
CA ARG A 3 5.23 -29.96 -7.94
C ARG A 3 3.98 -30.09 -7.07
N VAL A 4 4.13 -30.11 -5.75
CA VAL A 4 3.02 -30.29 -4.82
C VAL A 4 3.05 -29.15 -3.82
N ALA A 5 1.96 -28.40 -3.74
CA ALA A 5 1.70 -27.43 -2.66
C ALA A 5 0.63 -28.02 -1.74
N TRP A 6 0.81 -27.89 -0.46
CA TRP A 6 -0.18 -28.28 0.55
C TRP A 6 -0.82 -27.02 1.13
N VAL A 7 -2.14 -26.98 1.12
CA VAL A 7 -2.93 -25.88 1.71
C VAL A 7 -3.71 -26.45 2.88
N GLY A 8 -3.38 -26.02 4.08
CA GLY A 8 -4.08 -26.39 5.29
C GLY A 8 -5.39 -25.62 5.49
N SER A 9 -6.21 -26.10 6.42
CA SER A 9 -7.47 -25.44 6.80
C SER A 9 -7.28 -24.13 7.56
N SER A 10 -6.09 -23.85 8.07
CA SER A 10 -5.73 -22.61 8.77
C SER A 10 -4.64 -21.89 7.96
N ALA A 11 -5.00 -20.74 7.39
CA ALA A 11 -4.04 -19.89 6.72
C ALA A 11 -3.29 -19.04 7.75
N HIS A 12 -1.95 -19.04 7.69
CA HIS A 12 -1.13 -18.08 8.43
C HIS A 12 -0.89 -16.85 7.56
N ILE A 13 -1.26 -15.68 8.10
CA ILE A 13 -0.96 -14.38 7.50
C ILE A 13 0.15 -13.76 8.35
N PHE A 14 1.26 -13.41 7.71
CA PHE A 14 2.37 -12.72 8.35
C PHE A 14 2.11 -11.23 8.49
N SER A 15 2.57 -10.62 9.57
CA SER A 15 2.61 -9.16 9.69
C SER A 15 3.46 -8.56 8.59
N GLY A 16 2.90 -7.65 7.80
CA GLY A 16 3.56 -7.04 6.66
C GLY A 16 2.60 -6.69 5.53
N THR A 17 3.15 -6.51 4.34
CA THR A 17 2.36 -6.13 3.17
C THR A 17 1.60 -7.32 2.58
N ILE A 18 0.56 -7.03 1.79
CA ILE A 18 -0.16 -8.04 1.00
C ILE A 18 0.81 -8.74 0.04
N SER A 19 1.67 -8.00 -0.64
CA SER A 19 2.67 -8.55 -1.55
C SER A 19 3.63 -9.51 -0.85
N HIS A 20 4.09 -9.20 0.37
CA HIS A 20 4.93 -10.10 1.15
C HIS A 20 4.23 -11.44 1.40
N ASN A 21 2.96 -11.42 1.78
CA ASN A 21 2.18 -12.63 2.01
C ASN A 21 1.93 -13.41 0.70
N LEU A 22 1.59 -12.72 -0.40
CA LEU A 22 1.37 -13.36 -1.71
C LEU A 22 2.63 -14.03 -2.27
N TYR A 23 3.79 -13.39 -2.09
CA TYR A 23 5.05 -13.84 -2.68
C TYR A 23 5.85 -14.75 -1.75
N TYR A 24 5.40 -14.97 -0.52
CA TYR A 24 6.11 -15.75 0.49
C TYR A 24 6.57 -17.12 -0.03
N GLY A 25 5.74 -17.79 -0.83
CA GLY A 25 6.10 -19.07 -1.44
C GLY A 25 7.26 -19.04 -2.45
N LEU A 26 7.64 -17.83 -2.92
CA LEU A 26 8.81 -17.61 -3.78
C LEU A 26 10.04 -17.12 -3.01
N MET A 27 9.90 -16.87 -1.71
CA MET A 27 11.01 -16.44 -0.83
C MET A 27 11.74 -17.64 -0.28
N ASN A 28 12.48 -18.35 -1.13
CA ASN A 28 13.10 -19.63 -0.77
C ASN A 28 14.55 -19.53 -0.32
N SER A 29 15.28 -18.58 -0.91
CA SER A 29 16.70 -18.39 -0.61
C SER A 29 17.13 -16.98 -1.02
N PRO A 30 18.10 -16.40 -0.33
CA PRO A 30 18.61 -15.09 -0.70
C PRO A 30 19.23 -15.14 -2.09
N GLN A 31 18.90 -14.13 -2.90
CA GLN A 31 19.38 -13.99 -4.26
C GLN A 31 20.52 -12.97 -4.28
N ASN A 32 21.50 -13.17 -5.19
CA ASN A 32 22.58 -12.21 -5.44
C ASN A 32 23.36 -11.78 -4.18
N LEU A 33 23.73 -12.70 -3.32
CA LEU A 33 24.66 -12.44 -2.24
C LEU A 33 26.04 -12.16 -2.83
N ASP A 34 26.54 -10.95 -2.67
CA ASP A 34 27.93 -10.63 -2.96
C ASP A 34 28.81 -11.11 -1.80
N PRO A 35 29.62 -12.17 -1.98
CA PRO A 35 30.50 -12.66 -0.94
C PRO A 35 31.62 -11.66 -0.59
N ASN A 36 31.85 -10.66 -1.44
CA ASN A 36 32.89 -9.67 -1.29
C ASN A 36 32.35 -8.27 -0.91
N THR A 37 31.22 -8.24 -0.19
CA THR A 37 30.67 -6.96 0.26
C THR A 37 31.70 -6.10 0.98
N GLU A 38 31.80 -4.82 0.65
CA GLU A 38 32.65 -3.85 1.33
C GLU A 38 32.04 -3.36 2.67
N ASP A 39 30.79 -3.70 2.95
CA ASP A 39 30.12 -3.36 4.21
C ASP A 39 30.76 -4.09 5.39
N LYS A 40 31.47 -3.34 6.23
CA LYS A 40 32.15 -3.86 7.43
C LYS A 40 31.19 -4.51 8.43
N ALA A 41 29.94 -4.02 8.51
CA ALA A 41 28.95 -4.58 9.41
C ALA A 41 28.51 -5.96 8.90
N GLU A 42 28.31 -6.10 7.60
CA GLU A 42 27.95 -7.38 6.99
C GLU A 42 29.11 -8.39 7.06
N GLN A 43 30.34 -7.96 6.82
CA GLN A 43 31.54 -8.80 7.01
C GLN A 43 31.67 -9.32 8.46
N ARG A 44 31.35 -8.48 9.44
CA ARG A 44 31.34 -8.87 10.85
C ARG A 44 30.25 -9.90 11.12
N ARG A 45 29.03 -9.65 10.64
CA ARG A 45 27.89 -10.56 10.76
C ARG A 45 28.21 -11.93 10.18
N LEU A 46 28.79 -11.97 8.97
CA LEU A 46 29.19 -13.21 8.31
C LEU A 46 30.22 -14.00 9.14
N ARG A 47 31.25 -13.33 9.67
CA ARG A 47 32.25 -13.97 10.53
C ARG A 47 31.64 -14.54 11.81
N GLU A 48 30.74 -13.79 12.46
CA GLU A 48 30.05 -14.22 13.66
C GLU A 48 29.11 -15.41 13.36
N ALA A 49 28.40 -15.39 12.24
CA ALA A 49 27.53 -16.50 11.81
C ALA A 49 28.34 -17.78 11.57
N LEU A 50 29.44 -17.68 10.84
CA LEU A 50 30.35 -18.81 10.58
C LEU A 50 30.92 -19.38 11.88
N ALA A 51 31.35 -18.50 12.80
CA ALA A 51 31.94 -18.93 14.08
C ALA A 51 30.90 -19.61 15.00
N SER A 52 29.63 -19.22 14.91
CA SER A 52 28.54 -19.79 15.73
C SER A 52 27.79 -20.94 15.05
N GLY A 53 28.11 -21.28 13.80
CA GLY A 53 27.39 -22.32 13.04
C GLY A 53 25.98 -21.89 12.60
N ASN A 54 25.70 -20.59 12.61
CA ASN A 54 24.43 -20.02 12.12
C ASN A 54 24.44 -19.87 10.59
N SER A 55 23.25 -19.69 10.00
CA SER A 55 23.14 -19.37 8.58
C SER A 55 23.88 -18.07 8.25
N THR A 56 24.61 -18.08 7.15
CA THR A 56 25.26 -16.90 6.58
C THR A 56 24.30 -16.05 5.75
N ASP A 57 23.09 -16.52 5.50
CA ASP A 57 22.08 -15.79 4.74
C ASP A 57 21.71 -14.48 5.42
N SER A 58 21.58 -13.41 4.65
CA SER A 58 21.19 -12.10 5.16
C SER A 58 19.69 -11.90 5.09
N ALA A 59 19.08 -11.50 6.20
CA ALA A 59 17.66 -11.10 6.20
C ALA A 59 17.39 -9.85 5.34
N LYS A 60 18.44 -9.08 5.01
CA LYS A 60 18.37 -7.88 4.14
C LYS A 60 18.54 -8.20 2.66
N ALA A 61 18.97 -9.41 2.32
CA ALA A 61 19.12 -9.82 0.94
C ALA A 61 17.74 -9.94 0.26
N PRO A 62 17.66 -9.75 -1.07
CA PRO A 62 16.46 -10.06 -1.80
C PRO A 62 16.23 -11.57 -1.77
N TRP A 63 15.09 -11.98 -1.20
CA TRP A 63 14.74 -13.39 -1.05
C TRP A 63 13.83 -13.91 -2.15
N LEU A 64 13.34 -13.03 -3.01
CA LEU A 64 12.37 -13.34 -4.04
C LEU A 64 13.02 -14.08 -5.20
N ASP A 65 12.74 -15.37 -5.33
CA ASP A 65 13.22 -16.22 -6.40
C ASP A 65 12.25 -16.22 -7.59
N LEU A 66 12.45 -15.29 -8.50
CA LEU A 66 11.63 -15.17 -9.72
C LEU A 66 11.78 -16.40 -10.63
N ALA A 67 12.95 -17.02 -10.66
CA ALA A 67 13.20 -18.21 -11.48
C ALA A 67 12.38 -19.41 -11.01
N ALA A 68 12.17 -19.57 -9.69
CA ALA A 68 11.28 -20.59 -9.14
C ALA A 68 9.83 -20.44 -9.62
N GLY A 69 9.41 -19.21 -9.94
CA GLY A 69 8.09 -18.88 -10.49
C GLY A 69 8.02 -18.93 -12.02
N ASN A 70 9.11 -19.22 -12.73
CA ASN A 70 9.27 -19.03 -14.17
C ASN A 70 8.90 -17.60 -14.60
N LEU A 71 9.43 -16.59 -13.90
CA LEU A 71 9.16 -15.19 -14.09
C LEU A 71 10.43 -14.47 -14.57
N SER A 72 10.27 -13.56 -15.51
CA SER A 72 11.38 -12.75 -16.06
C SER A 72 11.77 -11.58 -15.16
N ASP A 73 10.78 -10.98 -14.51
CA ASP A 73 10.92 -9.74 -13.77
C ASP A 73 9.74 -9.53 -12.78
N GLU A 74 9.81 -8.47 -11.99
CA GLU A 74 8.78 -8.11 -11.02
C GLU A 74 7.42 -7.75 -11.67
N ARG A 75 7.44 -7.23 -12.89
CA ARG A 75 6.20 -6.94 -13.62
C ARG A 75 5.47 -8.23 -13.99
N ALA A 76 6.19 -9.23 -14.50
CA ALA A 76 5.64 -10.54 -14.77
C ALA A 76 5.10 -11.22 -13.50
N LEU A 77 5.77 -11.00 -12.36
CA LEU A 77 5.30 -11.46 -11.05
C LEU A 77 3.96 -10.82 -10.69
N LEU A 78 3.84 -9.50 -10.80
CA LEU A 78 2.62 -8.77 -10.50
C LEU A 78 1.46 -9.22 -11.40
N GLU A 79 1.69 -9.34 -12.70
CA GLU A 79 0.68 -9.82 -13.65
C GLU A 79 0.20 -11.24 -13.32
N LYS A 80 1.12 -12.10 -12.89
CA LYS A 80 0.78 -13.46 -12.47
C LYS A 80 0.02 -13.46 -11.15
N ALA A 81 0.41 -12.63 -10.19
CA ALA A 81 -0.29 -12.49 -8.92
C ALA A 81 -1.75 -12.06 -9.12
N ILE A 82 -2.00 -11.06 -9.97
CA ILE A 82 -3.36 -10.62 -10.30
C ILE A 82 -4.18 -11.77 -10.90
N LYS A 83 -3.59 -12.55 -11.82
CA LYS A 83 -4.27 -13.73 -12.41
C LYS A 83 -4.59 -14.79 -11.36
N VAL A 84 -3.68 -15.02 -10.40
CA VAL A 84 -3.91 -15.98 -9.31
C VAL A 84 -5.01 -15.47 -8.38
N LEU A 85 -5.02 -14.20 -8.04
CA LEU A 85 -6.09 -13.58 -7.22
C LEU A 85 -7.45 -13.76 -7.89
N ALA A 86 -7.55 -13.59 -9.22
CA ALA A 86 -8.79 -13.83 -9.96
C ALA A 86 -9.24 -15.29 -9.90
N VAL A 87 -8.29 -16.25 -9.97
CA VAL A 87 -8.62 -17.68 -9.85
C VAL A 87 -9.20 -18.04 -8.49
N VAL A 88 -8.73 -17.39 -7.41
CA VAL A 88 -9.22 -17.60 -6.04
C VAL A 88 -10.32 -16.63 -5.64
N GLN A 89 -10.82 -15.81 -6.58
CA GLN A 89 -11.91 -14.83 -6.40
C GLN A 89 -11.60 -13.74 -5.35
N LEU A 90 -10.34 -13.33 -5.25
CA LEU A 90 -9.87 -12.24 -4.39
C LEU A 90 -9.47 -10.97 -5.16
N ASP A 91 -9.65 -10.93 -6.45
CA ASP A 91 -9.33 -9.80 -7.32
C ASP A 91 -10.22 -8.59 -7.02
N GLU A 92 -11.52 -8.81 -6.79
CA GLU A 92 -12.47 -7.75 -6.42
C GLU A 92 -12.13 -7.15 -5.04
N ASP A 93 -11.77 -7.98 -4.07
CA ASP A 93 -11.35 -7.52 -2.74
C ASP A 93 -10.04 -6.72 -2.82
N GLY A 94 -9.08 -7.19 -3.63
CA GLY A 94 -7.85 -6.48 -3.91
C GLY A 94 -8.09 -5.11 -4.57
N TYR A 95 -9.01 -5.05 -5.51
CA TYR A 95 -9.41 -3.81 -6.18
C TYR A 95 -10.06 -2.81 -5.20
N ARG A 96 -11.02 -3.26 -4.40
CA ARG A 96 -11.69 -2.43 -3.37
C ARG A 96 -10.70 -1.91 -2.33
N PHE A 97 -9.78 -2.78 -1.90
CA PHE A 97 -8.72 -2.40 -0.98
C PHE A 97 -7.83 -1.30 -1.59
N GLY A 98 -7.42 -1.48 -2.86
CA GLY A 98 -6.61 -0.50 -3.58
C GLY A 98 -7.30 0.86 -3.73
N LEU A 99 -8.62 0.88 -3.97
CA LEU A 99 -9.39 2.12 -4.05
C LEU A 99 -9.44 2.89 -2.71
N GLY A 100 -9.34 2.18 -1.58
CA GLY A 100 -9.30 2.79 -0.25
C GLY A 100 -7.91 3.25 0.20
N MET A 101 -6.86 3.03 -0.59
CA MET A 101 -5.50 3.38 -0.22
C MET A 101 -5.13 4.82 -0.60
N HIS A 102 -4.28 5.43 0.22
CA HIS A 102 -3.58 6.66 -0.14
C HIS A 102 -2.31 6.32 -0.92
N THR A 103 -2.04 7.05 -1.99
CA THR A 103 -0.81 6.91 -2.76
C THR A 103 -0.16 8.27 -2.98
N THR A 104 1.14 8.33 -2.80
CA THR A 104 1.96 9.50 -3.15
C THR A 104 2.41 9.34 -4.61
N LEU A 105 1.76 10.05 -5.52
CA LEU A 105 2.04 10.00 -6.96
C LEU A 105 3.08 11.05 -7.40
N SER A 106 4.01 11.43 -6.52
CA SER A 106 4.95 12.53 -6.75
C SER A 106 5.79 12.40 -8.02
N ASP A 107 6.04 11.18 -8.48
CA ASP A 107 6.95 10.92 -9.61
C ASP A 107 6.29 10.25 -10.82
N GLN A 108 4.95 10.14 -10.85
CA GLN A 108 4.24 9.43 -11.91
C GLN A 108 3.12 10.29 -12.51
N ASP A 109 3.49 11.34 -13.21
CA ASP A 109 2.56 12.24 -13.93
C ASP A 109 1.59 11.48 -14.85
N ASP A 110 2.02 10.36 -15.46
CA ASP A 110 1.17 9.54 -16.31
C ASP A 110 -0.02 8.91 -15.54
N ILE A 111 0.22 8.35 -14.36
CA ILE A 111 -0.85 7.76 -13.55
C ILE A 111 -1.82 8.83 -13.06
N ARG A 112 -1.31 9.97 -12.60
CA ARG A 112 -2.13 11.12 -12.21
C ARG A 112 -3.02 11.58 -13.35
N THR A 113 -2.45 11.75 -14.53
CA THR A 113 -3.19 12.17 -15.73
C THR A 113 -4.28 11.16 -16.10
N ARG A 114 -3.99 9.87 -16.00
CA ARG A 114 -4.98 8.80 -16.26
C ARG A 114 -6.13 8.82 -15.25
N PHE A 115 -5.86 9.05 -13.95
CA PHE A 115 -6.93 9.20 -12.95
C PHE A 115 -7.80 10.42 -13.22
N LEU A 116 -7.19 11.57 -13.56
CA LEU A 116 -7.95 12.78 -13.90
C LEU A 116 -8.84 12.57 -15.12
N LYS A 117 -8.32 11.92 -16.16
CA LYS A 117 -9.09 11.57 -17.35
C LYS A 117 -10.23 10.59 -17.04
N ALA A 118 -9.99 9.60 -16.20
CA ALA A 118 -11.05 8.68 -15.77
C ALA A 118 -12.15 9.42 -15.00
N ARG A 119 -11.80 10.37 -14.13
CA ARG A 119 -12.75 11.22 -13.41
C ARG A 119 -13.60 12.05 -14.37
N GLU A 120 -13.00 12.70 -15.37
CA GLU A 120 -13.71 13.43 -16.40
C GLU A 120 -14.71 12.56 -17.15
N GLN A 121 -14.31 11.34 -17.52
CA GLN A 121 -15.20 10.40 -18.22
C GLN A 121 -16.38 9.95 -17.34
N ILE A 122 -16.18 9.78 -16.04
CA ILE A 122 -17.23 9.43 -15.09
C ILE A 122 -18.22 10.60 -14.97
N LEU A 123 -17.72 11.82 -14.81
CA LEU A 123 -18.55 13.03 -14.73
C LEU A 123 -19.36 13.25 -16.01
N ALA A 124 -18.75 13.03 -17.19
CA ALA A 124 -19.41 13.16 -18.48
C ALA A 124 -20.57 12.17 -18.71
N LYS A 125 -20.64 11.07 -17.94
CA LYS A 125 -21.75 10.11 -18.02
C LYS A 125 -23.03 10.57 -17.33
N GLY A 126 -23.05 11.77 -16.77
CA GLY A 126 -24.25 12.35 -16.15
C GLY A 126 -24.70 11.63 -14.89
N LEU A 127 -23.79 10.95 -14.22
CA LEU A 127 -24.06 10.40 -12.89
C LEU A 127 -24.27 11.57 -11.93
N GLU A 128 -25.30 11.51 -11.09
CA GLU A 128 -25.56 12.52 -10.07
C GLU A 128 -24.48 12.51 -8.99
N PHE A 129 -23.42 13.26 -9.24
CA PHE A 129 -22.44 13.60 -8.22
C PHE A 129 -22.73 14.99 -7.68
N VAL A 130 -22.73 15.12 -6.38
CA VAL A 130 -22.61 16.43 -5.76
C VAL A 130 -21.16 16.87 -5.97
N ALA A 131 -20.93 17.73 -6.96
CA ALA A 131 -19.63 18.32 -7.19
C ALA A 131 -19.25 19.14 -5.94
N PHE A 132 -17.97 19.11 -5.61
CA PHE A 132 -17.44 19.90 -4.53
C PHE A 132 -17.49 21.40 -4.92
N ASP A 133 -18.22 22.19 -4.15
CA ASP A 133 -18.37 23.64 -4.32
C ASP A 133 -18.14 24.32 -2.97
N PRO A 134 -17.14 25.24 -2.86
CA PRO A 134 -16.82 25.90 -1.60
C PRO A 134 -17.96 26.75 -1.04
N ASP A 135 -18.86 27.20 -1.90
CA ASP A 135 -19.96 28.08 -1.54
C ASP A 135 -21.26 27.33 -1.17
N ILE A 136 -21.26 26.00 -1.29
CA ILE A 136 -22.44 25.16 -1.04
C ILE A 136 -22.15 24.13 0.06
N TYR A 137 -22.99 24.16 1.12
CA TYR A 137 -22.95 23.10 2.14
C TYR A 137 -23.33 21.74 1.55
N ASN A 138 -22.46 20.75 1.71
CA ASN A 138 -22.72 19.39 1.23
C ASN A 138 -23.41 18.53 2.30
N ALA A 139 -24.69 18.24 2.10
CA ALA A 139 -25.48 17.44 3.02
C ALA A 139 -25.08 15.95 3.07
N ASN A 140 -24.27 15.48 2.12
CA ASN A 140 -23.86 14.06 2.03
C ASN A 140 -22.57 13.76 2.78
N ILE A 141 -21.90 14.76 3.35
CA ILE A 141 -20.69 14.61 4.15
C ILE A 141 -20.91 15.16 5.56
N THR A 142 -19.99 14.87 6.46
CA THR A 142 -20.06 15.33 7.85
C THR A 142 -19.85 16.84 7.99
N VAL A 143 -20.26 17.39 9.13
CA VAL A 143 -19.98 18.80 9.49
C VAL A 143 -18.48 19.08 9.49
N ALA A 144 -17.68 18.15 10.05
CA ALA A 144 -16.22 18.26 10.06
C ALA A 144 -15.62 18.35 8.65
N GLU A 145 -16.08 17.52 7.73
CA GLU A 145 -15.65 17.53 6.34
C GLU A 145 -16.08 18.79 5.60
N ASN A 146 -17.26 19.35 5.92
CA ASN A 146 -17.69 20.64 5.40
C ASN A 146 -16.82 21.80 5.91
N ILE A 147 -16.39 21.76 7.18
CA ILE A 147 -15.53 22.80 7.77
C ILE A 147 -14.13 22.75 7.15
N LEU A 148 -13.55 21.55 7.03
CA LEU A 148 -12.18 21.38 6.54
C LEU A 148 -12.07 21.54 5.02
N PHE A 149 -13.12 21.23 4.33
CA PHE A 149 -13.18 21.36 2.88
C PHE A 149 -12.00 20.66 2.17
N GLY A 150 -11.76 19.39 2.50
CA GLY A 150 -10.71 18.61 1.90
C GLY A 150 -10.07 17.63 2.89
N ASN A 151 -8.98 17.02 2.47
CA ASN A 151 -8.19 16.12 3.30
C ASN A 151 -7.00 16.91 3.88
N PRO A 152 -6.94 17.14 5.20
CA PRO A 152 -5.88 17.93 5.79
C PRO A 152 -4.55 17.17 5.75
N ASP A 153 -3.47 17.88 5.39
CA ASP A 153 -2.11 17.36 5.48
C ASP A 153 -1.57 17.41 6.92
N ASP A 154 -2.10 18.28 7.76
CA ASP A 154 -1.69 18.43 9.15
C ASP A 154 -2.59 17.58 10.06
N PRO A 155 -2.01 16.62 10.83
CA PRO A 155 -2.74 15.79 11.79
C PRO A 155 -3.52 16.56 12.86
N ALA A 156 -3.20 17.84 13.10
CA ALA A 156 -3.95 18.70 14.02
C ALA A 156 -5.39 18.96 13.52
N PHE A 157 -5.62 18.80 12.23
CA PHE A 157 -6.93 18.96 11.60
C PHE A 157 -7.63 17.63 11.27
N ASP A 158 -7.11 16.51 11.74
CA ASP A 158 -7.84 15.24 11.62
C ASP A 158 -9.26 15.39 12.20
N PRO A 159 -10.31 14.86 11.54
CA PRO A 159 -11.70 14.99 12.00
C PRO A 159 -11.92 14.61 13.46
N GLY A 160 -11.21 13.61 13.96
CA GLY A 160 -11.26 13.18 15.35
C GLY A 160 -10.61 14.16 16.35
N ARG A 161 -9.79 15.10 15.89
CA ARG A 161 -9.09 16.10 16.71
C ARG A 161 -9.68 17.49 16.61
N LEU A 162 -10.56 17.74 15.64
CA LEU A 162 -11.20 19.04 15.42
C LEU A 162 -11.89 19.60 16.65
N PRO A 163 -12.62 18.82 17.48
CA PRO A 163 -13.27 19.36 18.67
C PRO A 163 -12.30 19.97 19.68
N SER A 164 -11.03 19.52 19.66
CA SER A 164 -9.98 19.99 20.55
C SER A 164 -9.03 21.01 19.89
N ASN A 165 -9.24 21.33 18.62
CA ASN A 165 -8.40 22.29 17.90
C ASN A 165 -8.78 23.72 18.29
N PRO A 166 -7.85 24.51 18.87
CA PRO A 166 -8.17 25.84 19.38
C PRO A 166 -8.62 26.81 18.29
N LEU A 167 -8.01 26.72 17.10
CA LEU A 167 -8.36 27.56 15.95
C LEU A 167 -9.77 27.28 15.47
N VAL A 168 -10.10 26.01 15.26
CA VAL A 168 -11.45 25.60 14.80
C VAL A 168 -12.50 25.99 15.85
N THR A 169 -12.23 25.73 17.11
CA THR A 169 -13.13 26.10 18.22
C THR A 169 -13.37 27.61 18.27
N GLN A 170 -12.32 28.43 18.10
CA GLN A 170 -12.45 29.87 18.08
C GLN A 170 -13.31 30.35 16.88
N LEU A 171 -13.00 29.87 15.68
CA LEU A 171 -13.74 30.24 14.48
C LEU A 171 -15.23 29.87 14.55
N LEU A 172 -15.55 28.71 15.12
CA LEU A 172 -16.94 28.27 15.32
C LEU A 172 -17.68 29.18 16.33
N ARG A 173 -17.01 29.63 17.40
CA ARG A 173 -17.58 30.60 18.36
C ARG A 173 -17.83 31.94 17.69
N ASP A 174 -16.88 32.45 16.92
CA ASP A 174 -16.98 33.71 16.21
C ASP A 174 -18.12 33.68 15.16
N ALA A 175 -18.38 32.51 14.59
CA ALA A 175 -19.51 32.26 13.69
C ALA A 175 -20.85 32.00 14.41
N GLY A 176 -20.88 31.97 15.74
CA GLY A 176 -22.08 31.70 16.52
C GLY A 176 -22.59 30.25 16.44
N LEU A 177 -21.70 29.30 16.13
CA LEU A 177 -21.99 27.87 15.96
C LEU A 177 -21.55 27.01 17.19
N PHE A 178 -21.20 27.66 18.32
CA PHE A 178 -20.66 26.97 19.49
C PHE A 178 -21.43 27.37 20.75
#